data_73027b87b0d25ec574ef8d7edab417d9
#
_entry.id   73027b87b0d25ec574ef8d7edab417d9
#
_cell.length_a   1.000
_cell.length_b   1.000
_cell.length_c   1.000
_cell.angle_alpha   90.00
_cell.angle_beta   90.00
_cell.angle_gamma   90.00
#
_symmetry.space_group_name_H-M   'P 1'
#
loop_
_entity.id
_entity.type
_entity.pdbx_description
1 polymer ?
#
loop_
_entity_poly.entity_id
_entity_poly.type
_entity_poly.pdbx_seq_one_letter_code
_entity_poly.pdbx_strand_id
1 'polypeptide(L)'
;MRTEIAGITRANEGIQGITWSILGQTYVPKSLTDNSFSWHATFPPGTFVPPHIHPDQDEYLYILEGRLDFMLDGADEFATAGDTVRLPMGKPHGIFNKSQQAAKTLFWV
;
A
#
# COMPACT_ATOMS: atom_id res chain seq x y z
N MET A 1 -17.21 -8.77 4.85
CA MET A 1 -15.77 -8.62 4.55
C MET A 1 -14.92 -8.51 5.81
N ARG A 2 -15.54 -8.41 6.96
CA ARG A 2 -14.78 -8.24 8.22
C ARG A 2 -14.04 -9.50 8.63
N THR A 3 -12.87 -9.32 9.25
CA THR A 3 -11.95 -10.39 9.67
C THR A 3 -11.73 -10.34 11.18
N GLU A 4 -12.81 -10.24 11.95
CA GLU A 4 -12.74 -10.08 13.41
C GLU A 4 -12.42 -11.39 14.14
N ILE A 5 -12.52 -12.53 13.44
CA ILE A 5 -12.16 -13.84 13.97
C ILE A 5 -10.67 -14.08 13.65
N ALA A 6 -9.93 -14.57 14.62
CA ALA A 6 -8.53 -14.95 14.41
C ALA A 6 -8.41 -15.95 13.26
N GLY A 7 -7.43 -15.74 12.39
CA GLY A 7 -7.27 -16.58 11.23
C GLY A 7 -6.10 -16.15 10.37
N ILE A 8 -5.97 -16.77 9.20
CA ILE A 8 -4.90 -16.55 8.25
C ILE A 8 -5.50 -16.25 6.87
N THR A 9 -5.09 -15.16 6.26
CA THR A 9 -5.34 -14.90 4.84
C THR A 9 -4.10 -15.32 4.08
N ARG A 10 -4.23 -16.35 3.25
CA ARG A 10 -3.09 -17.01 2.58
C ARG A 10 -2.46 -16.11 1.52
N ALA A 11 -1.22 -16.46 1.14
CA ALA A 11 -0.52 -15.79 0.05
C ALA A 11 -1.36 -15.81 -1.23
N ASN A 12 -1.32 -14.72 -1.99
CA ASN A 12 -2.04 -14.52 -3.25
C ASN A 12 -3.57 -14.59 -3.15
N GLU A 13 -4.13 -14.59 -1.94
CA GLU A 13 -5.56 -14.57 -1.71
C GLU A 13 -5.97 -13.30 -0.98
N GLY A 14 -7.10 -12.72 -1.38
CA GLY A 14 -7.77 -11.66 -0.65
C GLY A 14 -8.87 -12.20 0.23
N ILE A 15 -9.32 -11.43 1.22
CA ILE A 15 -10.50 -11.78 2.00
C ILE A 15 -11.69 -11.90 1.05
N GLN A 16 -12.47 -12.98 1.19
CA GLN A 16 -13.58 -13.33 0.31
C GLN A 16 -13.24 -13.41 -1.18
N GLY A 17 -11.96 -13.71 -1.51
CA GLY A 17 -11.51 -13.80 -2.90
C GLY A 17 -11.41 -12.45 -3.63
N ILE A 18 -11.44 -11.34 -2.91
CA ILE A 18 -11.46 -10.00 -3.49
C ILE A 18 -10.08 -9.62 -3.99
N THR A 19 -10.03 -9.04 -5.18
CA THR A 19 -8.86 -8.38 -5.75
C THR A 19 -9.33 -7.12 -6.48
N TRP A 20 -8.66 -5.99 -6.26
CA TRP A 20 -8.97 -4.73 -6.94
C TRP A 20 -7.86 -4.37 -7.92
N SER A 21 -8.26 -3.82 -9.06
CA SER A 21 -7.35 -3.23 -10.04
C SER A 21 -7.59 -1.72 -10.04
N ILE A 22 -6.60 -0.95 -9.60
CA ILE A 22 -6.73 0.49 -9.42
C ILE A 22 -5.51 1.18 -10.02
N LEU A 23 -5.72 2.07 -11.00
CA LEU A 23 -4.66 2.85 -11.65
C LEU A 23 -3.48 1.99 -12.14
N GLY A 24 -3.77 0.78 -12.62
CA GLY A 24 -2.77 -0.18 -13.09
C GLY A 24 -2.13 -1.01 -11.98
N GLN A 25 -2.45 -0.75 -10.73
CA GLN A 25 -1.97 -1.50 -9.57
C GLN A 25 -2.96 -2.59 -9.19
N THR A 26 -2.47 -3.64 -8.54
CA THR A 26 -3.31 -4.70 -7.99
C THR A 26 -3.31 -4.62 -6.47
N TYR A 27 -4.49 -4.50 -5.88
CA TYR A 27 -4.70 -4.42 -4.43
C TYR A 27 -5.46 -5.65 -3.96
N VAL A 28 -4.92 -6.32 -2.96
CA VAL A 28 -5.49 -7.55 -2.39
C VAL A 28 -5.74 -7.33 -0.91
N PRO A 29 -7.00 -7.14 -0.48
CA PRO A 29 -7.31 -6.89 0.93
C PRO A 29 -7.00 -8.13 1.77
N LYS A 30 -6.34 -7.93 2.91
CA LYS A 30 -5.85 -9.01 3.78
C LYS A 30 -6.60 -9.10 5.10
N SER A 31 -7.00 -7.97 5.68
CA SER A 31 -7.78 -7.95 6.92
C SER A 31 -8.59 -6.66 7.00
N LEU A 32 -9.75 -6.76 7.63
CA LEU A 32 -10.60 -5.60 7.91
C LEU A 32 -11.33 -5.80 9.22
N THR A 33 -11.08 -4.90 10.16
CA THR A 33 -11.79 -4.81 11.45
C THR A 33 -12.33 -3.40 11.64
N ASP A 34 -12.97 -3.11 12.75
CA ASP A 34 -13.40 -1.76 13.08
C ASP A 34 -12.22 -0.81 13.28
N ASN A 35 -11.05 -1.34 13.62
CA ASN A 35 -9.89 -0.55 14.03
C ASN A 35 -8.78 -0.51 13.00
N SER A 36 -8.79 -1.40 12.01
CA SER A 36 -7.68 -1.50 11.06
C SER A 36 -8.10 -2.13 9.73
N PHE A 37 -7.33 -1.80 8.71
CA PHE A 37 -7.46 -2.39 7.39
C PHE A 37 -6.05 -2.61 6.82
N SER A 38 -5.78 -3.80 6.30
CA SER A 38 -4.51 -4.10 5.64
C SER A 38 -4.74 -4.68 4.25
N TRP A 39 -3.83 -4.36 3.32
CA TRP A 39 -3.88 -4.89 1.97
C TRP A 39 -2.49 -5.01 1.38
N HIS A 40 -2.33 -6.00 0.52
CA HIS A 40 -1.13 -6.18 -0.32
C HIS A 40 -1.33 -5.41 -1.61
N ALA A 41 -0.30 -4.71 -2.06
CA ALA A 41 -0.34 -3.98 -3.31
C ALA A 41 0.85 -4.32 -4.19
N THR A 42 0.60 -4.49 -5.50
CA THR A 42 1.62 -4.66 -6.52
C THR A 42 1.59 -3.44 -7.43
N PHE A 43 2.74 -2.81 -7.59
CA PHE A 43 2.95 -1.64 -8.43
C PHE A 43 3.79 -2.03 -9.65
N PRO A 44 3.18 -2.29 -10.82
CA PRO A 44 3.96 -2.47 -12.05
C PRO A 44 4.80 -1.23 -12.37
N PRO A 45 5.88 -1.38 -13.19
CA PRO A 45 6.66 -0.24 -13.65
C PRO A 45 5.79 0.85 -14.29
N GLY A 46 6.10 2.10 -13.96
CA GLY A 46 5.41 3.27 -14.51
C GLY A 46 4.07 3.60 -13.86
N THR A 47 3.58 2.80 -12.93
CA THR A 47 2.33 3.10 -12.23
C THR A 47 2.58 4.05 -11.07
N PHE A 48 1.54 4.79 -10.67
CA PHE A 48 1.65 5.75 -9.59
C PHE A 48 0.30 6.02 -8.95
N VAL A 49 0.35 6.46 -7.69
CA VAL A 49 -0.77 7.05 -6.98
C VAL A 49 -0.49 8.55 -6.92
N PRO A 50 -1.34 9.39 -7.54
CA PRO A 50 -1.13 10.84 -7.53
C PRO A 50 -1.05 11.40 -6.10
N PRO A 51 -0.36 12.52 -5.88
CA PRO A 51 -0.34 13.16 -4.58
C PRO A 51 -1.74 13.46 -4.07
N HIS A 52 -1.99 13.09 -2.81
CA HIS A 52 -3.28 13.25 -2.14
C HIS A 52 -3.07 13.32 -0.63
N ILE A 53 -4.15 13.61 0.09
CA ILE A 53 -4.15 13.73 1.55
C ILE A 53 -5.23 12.81 2.12
N HIS A 54 -4.88 12.06 3.17
CA HIS A 54 -5.85 11.38 4.03
C HIS A 54 -6.11 12.25 5.25
N PRO A 55 -7.31 12.83 5.39
CA PRO A 55 -7.56 13.77 6.49
C PRO A 55 -7.68 13.11 7.86
N ASP A 56 -8.10 11.83 7.91
CA ASP A 56 -8.55 11.18 9.14
C ASP A 56 -7.71 9.97 9.56
N GLN A 57 -6.76 9.52 8.73
CA GLN A 57 -6.05 8.28 8.98
C GLN A 57 -4.56 8.43 8.70
N ASP A 58 -3.76 7.85 9.60
CA ASP A 58 -2.38 7.53 9.29
C ASP A 58 -2.35 6.28 8.42
N GLU A 59 -1.47 6.27 7.44
CA GLU A 59 -1.26 5.12 6.56
C GLU A 59 0.21 4.72 6.61
N TYR A 60 0.45 3.43 6.56
CA TYR A 60 1.79 2.87 6.59
C TYR A 60 1.94 1.85 5.49
N LEU A 61 3.17 1.68 5.00
CA LEU A 61 3.47 0.55 4.15
C LEU A 61 4.85 0.00 4.45
N TYR A 62 4.99 -1.29 4.19
CA TYR A 62 6.23 -2.04 4.26
C TYR A 62 6.57 -2.53 2.86
N ILE A 63 7.78 -2.24 2.39
CA ILE A 63 8.22 -2.68 1.07
C ILE A 63 8.68 -4.14 1.16
N LEU A 64 8.02 -5.02 0.42
CA LEU A 64 8.34 -6.44 0.35
C LEU A 64 9.35 -6.75 -0.74
N GLU A 65 9.19 -6.13 -1.91
CA GLU A 65 10.08 -6.29 -3.07
C GLU A 65 10.15 -4.98 -3.85
N GLY A 66 11.32 -4.75 -4.46
CA GLY A 66 11.52 -3.66 -5.39
C GLY A 66 11.78 -2.32 -4.74
N ARG A 67 11.51 -1.27 -5.48
CA ARG A 67 11.72 0.12 -5.07
C ARG A 67 10.51 0.96 -5.43
N LEU A 68 10.11 1.84 -4.53
CA LEU A 68 9.12 2.89 -4.80
C LEU A 68 9.72 4.25 -4.44
N ASP A 69 9.39 5.24 -5.25
CA ASP A 69 9.69 6.63 -4.98
C ASP A 69 8.44 7.32 -4.43
N PHE A 70 8.63 8.27 -3.55
CA PHE A 70 7.55 8.93 -2.83
C PHE A 70 7.73 10.44 -2.87
N MET A 71 6.59 11.14 -2.92
CA MET A 71 6.52 12.52 -2.49
C MET A 71 5.91 12.52 -1.09
N LEU A 72 6.67 12.96 -0.10
CA LEU A 72 6.28 12.97 1.31
C LEU A 72 6.31 14.42 1.82
N ASP A 73 5.14 15.04 1.95
CA ASP A 73 4.99 16.41 2.44
C ASP A 73 5.93 17.39 1.71
N GLY A 74 6.00 17.29 0.38
CA GLY A 74 6.83 18.14 -0.47
C GLY A 74 8.27 17.69 -0.67
N ALA A 75 8.72 16.65 0.00
CA ALA A 75 10.08 16.10 -0.16
C ALA A 75 10.03 14.80 -0.99
N ASP A 76 11.04 14.64 -1.85
CA ASP A 76 11.21 13.41 -2.63
C ASP A 76 12.05 12.41 -1.83
N GLU A 77 11.56 11.19 -1.71
CA GLU A 77 12.21 10.10 -1.00
C GLU A 77 12.06 8.80 -1.77
N PHE A 78 12.81 7.77 -1.40
CA PHE A 78 12.60 6.43 -1.94
C PHE A 78 12.71 5.38 -0.83
N ALA A 79 12.11 4.23 -1.08
CA ALA A 79 12.17 3.07 -0.18
C ALA A 79 12.38 1.79 -0.97
N THR A 80 13.08 0.84 -0.36
CA THR A 80 13.36 -0.48 -0.92
C THR A 80 12.94 -1.58 0.04
N ALA A 81 13.07 -2.83 -0.37
CA ALA A 81 12.65 -3.98 0.43
C ALA A 81 13.20 -3.91 1.87
N GLY A 82 12.32 -4.08 2.84
CA GLY A 82 12.63 -3.98 4.26
C GLY A 82 12.34 -2.62 4.89
N ASP A 83 12.11 -1.59 4.08
CA ASP A 83 11.80 -0.26 4.59
C ASP A 83 10.33 -0.11 4.96
N THR A 84 10.07 0.67 6.00
CA THR A 84 8.72 1.10 6.38
C THR A 84 8.54 2.56 6.03
N VAL A 85 7.42 2.89 5.39
CA VAL A 85 7.08 4.26 5.02
C VAL A 85 5.87 4.72 5.84
N ARG A 86 5.96 5.90 6.41
CA ARG A 86 4.88 6.52 7.18
C ARG A 86 4.25 7.63 6.35
N LEU A 87 2.93 7.57 6.23
CA LEU A 87 2.12 8.56 5.52
C LEU A 87 1.14 9.17 6.54
N PRO A 88 1.59 10.16 7.33
CA PRO A 88 0.75 10.73 8.39
C PRO A 88 -0.50 11.42 7.82
N MET A 89 -1.59 11.36 8.58
CA MET A 89 -2.81 12.05 8.21
C MET A 89 -2.57 13.56 8.03
N GLY A 90 -3.29 14.16 7.10
CA GLY A 90 -3.20 15.58 6.82
C GLY A 90 -1.95 16.01 6.06
N LYS A 91 -1.06 15.10 5.72
CA LYS A 91 0.16 15.40 4.95
C LYS A 91 0.04 14.85 3.54
N PRO A 92 0.33 15.67 2.50
CA PRO A 92 0.23 15.19 1.12
C PRO A 92 1.32 14.15 0.83
N HIS A 93 0.94 13.11 0.10
CA HIS A 93 1.87 12.07 -0.35
C HIS A 93 1.48 11.53 -1.72
N GLY A 94 2.46 11.09 -2.46
CA GLY A 94 2.30 10.37 -3.73
C GLY A 94 3.25 9.19 -3.77
N ILE A 95 2.92 8.18 -4.55
CA ILE A 95 3.67 6.92 -4.66
C ILE A 95 3.92 6.65 -6.15
N PHE A 96 5.18 6.37 -6.51
CA PHE A 96 5.58 6.21 -7.90
C PHE A 96 6.48 5.01 -8.06
N ASN A 97 6.18 4.13 -9.02
CA ASN A 97 7.16 3.14 -9.45
C ASN A 97 7.88 3.64 -10.69
N LYS A 98 9.04 4.27 -10.49
CA LYS A 98 9.90 4.78 -11.56
C LYS A 98 10.93 3.76 -12.02
N SER A 99 10.94 2.57 -11.43
CA SER A 99 11.87 1.51 -11.77
C SER A 99 11.34 0.67 -12.94
N GLN A 100 12.12 -0.32 -13.37
CA GLN A 100 11.73 -1.24 -14.43
C GLN A 100 11.24 -2.58 -13.91
N GLN A 101 11.03 -2.70 -12.61
CA GLN A 101 10.54 -3.92 -11.96
C GLN A 101 9.31 -3.61 -11.13
N ALA A 102 8.44 -4.60 -10.98
CA ALA A 102 7.29 -4.47 -10.09
C ALA A 102 7.76 -4.31 -8.64
N ALA A 103 7.07 -3.48 -7.88
CA ALA A 103 7.25 -3.36 -6.45
C ALA A 103 6.06 -3.98 -5.72
N LYS A 104 6.33 -4.68 -4.61
CA LYS A 104 5.31 -5.30 -3.78
C LYS A 104 5.37 -4.75 -2.37
N THR A 105 4.21 -4.47 -1.81
CA THR A 105 4.08 -3.79 -0.53
C THR A 105 2.96 -4.38 0.30
N LEU A 106 3.04 -4.18 1.61
CA LEU A 106 1.93 -4.36 2.53
C LEU A 106 1.57 -2.99 3.11
N PHE A 107 0.32 -2.61 2.95
CA PHE A 107 -0.25 -1.37 3.50
C PHE A 107 -1.11 -1.69 4.71
N TRP A 108 -1.19 -0.73 5.65
CA TRP A 108 -2.21 -0.77 6.70
C TRP A 108 -2.57 0.66 7.16
N VAL A 109 -3.80 0.76 7.61
CA VAL A 109 -4.34 1.96 8.23
C VAL A 109 -4.99 1.63 9.55
#